data_1ef1db4772f9bb15abc2ab8e7c81e33b
#
_entry.id   1ef1db4772f9bb15abc2ab8e7c81e33b
#
_cell.length_a   1.000
_cell.length_b   1.000
_cell.length_c   1.000
_cell.angle_alpha   90.00
_cell.angle_beta   90.00
_cell.angle_gamma   90.00
#
_symmetry.space_group_name_H-M   'P 1'
#
loop_
_entity.id
_entity.type
_entity.pdbx_description
1 polymer ?
#
loop_
_entity_poly.entity_id
_entity_poly.type
_entity_poly.pdbx_seq_one_letter_code
_entity_poly.pdbx_strand_id
1 'polypeptide(L)'
;MLLSNLQNSFDGMRGENKFLRLMLAVLGVGVMVSSCSALKKDQIITVVPPTLTEQAWVSKTQSSSEYTEAWALYIGMLLGNVTPANATIVKDALGPILDPEIYQSTMDVLDNQIFQIRQDRVSLSFEPQKVLRDNVNPNRFFITGRSISQGPAGEKRRTNRTYEIELRIQDYKPVLSWISTNAGDARTQDVIDREAKKDAKMAERAARNKS
;
A
#
# COMPACT_ATOMS: atom_id res chain seq x y z
N MET A 1 52.98 40.56 48.84
CA MET A 1 53.04 39.22 48.24
C MET A 1 51.78 38.34 48.47
N LEU A 2 51.20 38.36 49.68
CA LEU A 2 49.99 37.50 49.94
C LEU A 2 48.70 37.94 49.20
N LEU A 3 48.47 39.23 49.06
CA LEU A 3 47.27 39.78 48.38
C LEU A 3 47.30 39.55 46.89
N SER A 4 48.43 39.61 46.21
CA SER A 4 48.55 39.33 44.75
C SER A 4 48.36 37.87 44.45
N ASN A 5 48.80 36.96 45.30
CA ASN A 5 48.52 35.49 45.09
C ASN A 5 47.10 35.14 45.36
N LEU A 6 46.37 35.80 46.25
CA LEU A 6 44.94 35.63 46.46
C LEU A 6 44.11 36.12 45.23
N GLN A 7 44.45 37.29 44.68
CA GLN A 7 43.78 37.82 43.49
C GLN A 7 43.97 36.90 42.30
N ASN A 8 45.18 36.42 42.05
CA ASN A 8 45.42 35.46 40.94
C ASN A 8 44.68 34.12 41.11
N SER A 9 44.54 33.65 42.37
CA SER A 9 43.78 32.45 42.69
C SER A 9 42.27 32.64 42.45
N PHE A 10 41.71 33.82 42.79
CA PHE A 10 40.32 34.15 42.56
C PHE A 10 40.00 34.34 41.06
N ASP A 11 40.91 34.92 40.29
CA ASP A 11 40.73 35.09 38.84
C ASP A 11 40.86 33.76 38.09
N GLY A 12 41.71 32.84 38.54
CA GLY A 12 41.79 31.46 38.07
C GLY A 12 40.49 30.70 38.30
N MET A 13 39.95 30.74 39.54
CA MET A 13 38.66 30.08 39.85
C MET A 13 37.49 30.68 39.11
N ARG A 14 37.49 31.98 38.78
CA ARG A 14 36.45 32.62 37.94
C ARG A 14 36.54 32.16 36.49
N GLY A 15 37.76 31.96 35.98
CA GLY A 15 38.00 31.43 34.64
C GLY A 15 37.49 29.98 34.50
N GLU A 16 37.85 29.13 35.47
CA GLU A 16 37.38 27.73 35.50
C GLU A 16 35.86 27.62 35.62
N ASN A 17 35.25 28.45 36.48
CA ASN A 17 33.78 28.47 36.58
C ASN A 17 33.09 28.93 35.30
N LYS A 18 33.66 29.88 34.57
CA LYS A 18 33.12 30.28 33.25
C LYS A 18 33.24 29.15 32.22
N PHE A 19 34.38 28.48 32.20
CA PHE A 19 34.61 27.34 31.31
C PHE A 19 33.68 26.17 31.62
N LEU A 20 33.50 25.81 32.89
CA LEU A 20 32.58 24.75 33.32
C LEU A 20 31.13 25.07 32.97
N ARG A 21 30.68 26.33 33.12
CA ARG A 21 29.33 26.75 32.71
C ARG A 21 29.13 26.67 31.21
N LEU A 22 30.14 27.05 30.42
CA LEU A 22 30.10 26.92 28.97
C LEU A 22 30.02 25.46 28.56
N MET A 23 30.82 24.58 29.15
CA MET A 23 30.79 23.13 28.91
C MET A 23 29.43 22.53 29.26
N LEU A 24 28.83 22.90 30.38
CA LEU A 24 27.50 22.48 30.81
C LEU A 24 26.41 22.94 29.82
N ALA A 25 26.52 24.17 29.33
CA ALA A 25 25.58 24.66 28.31
C ALA A 25 25.68 23.88 26.98
N VAL A 26 26.89 23.62 26.51
CA VAL A 26 27.11 22.81 25.29
C VAL A 26 26.62 21.38 25.46
N LEU A 27 26.89 20.75 26.60
CA LEU A 27 26.34 19.42 26.92
C LEU A 27 24.81 19.41 26.97
N GLY A 28 24.20 20.43 27.59
CA GLY A 28 22.75 20.57 27.67
C GLY A 28 22.10 20.70 26.29
N VAL A 29 22.69 21.49 25.39
CA VAL A 29 22.24 21.59 24.00
C VAL A 29 22.41 20.26 23.25
N GLY A 30 23.53 19.57 23.45
CA GLY A 30 23.79 18.25 22.86
C GLY A 30 22.75 17.21 23.28
N VAL A 31 22.42 17.18 24.57
CA VAL A 31 21.35 16.28 25.08
C VAL A 31 19.98 16.65 24.53
N MET A 32 19.63 17.94 24.43
CA MET A 32 18.37 18.38 23.84
C MET A 32 18.25 17.95 22.36
N VAL A 33 19.29 18.16 21.57
CA VAL A 33 19.32 17.77 20.15
C VAL A 33 19.19 16.24 20.00
N SER A 34 19.92 15.48 20.83
CA SER A 34 19.83 14.01 20.83
C SER A 34 18.44 13.51 21.23
N SER A 35 17.82 14.13 22.23
CA SER A 35 16.46 13.78 22.68
C SER A 35 15.41 14.07 21.60
N CYS A 36 15.49 15.22 20.93
CA CYS A 36 14.61 15.53 19.81
C CYS A 36 14.77 14.58 18.62
N SER A 37 15.98 14.10 18.37
CA SER A 37 16.26 13.12 17.31
C SER A 37 15.74 11.72 17.67
N ALA A 38 15.80 11.34 18.95
CA ALA A 38 15.28 10.06 19.42
C ALA A 38 13.73 9.98 19.36
N LEU A 39 13.04 11.11 19.57
CA LEU A 39 11.58 11.20 19.50
C LEU A 39 11.05 11.11 18.06
N LYS A 40 11.90 11.33 17.05
CA LYS A 40 11.53 11.24 15.63
C LYS A 40 11.74 9.85 15.01
N LYS A 41 12.19 8.87 15.81
CA LYS A 41 12.30 7.49 15.31
C LYS A 41 10.89 6.90 15.15
N ASP A 42 10.42 6.81 13.91
CA ASP A 42 9.23 6.04 13.58
C ASP A 42 9.42 4.59 14.02
N GLN A 43 8.50 4.11 14.83
CA GLN A 43 8.50 2.70 15.21
C GLN A 43 8.16 1.87 13.96
N ILE A 44 9.10 1.04 13.54
CA ILE A 44 8.87 0.06 12.47
C ILE A 44 8.12 -1.11 13.12
N ILE A 45 6.83 -1.18 12.88
CA ILE A 45 6.00 -2.31 13.33
C ILE A 45 6.03 -3.34 12.22
N THR A 46 6.63 -4.49 12.47
CA THR A 46 6.62 -5.60 11.53
C THR A 46 5.32 -6.38 11.70
N VAL A 47 4.30 -6.03 10.93
CA VAL A 47 3.09 -6.83 10.80
C VAL A 47 3.29 -7.74 9.59
N VAL A 48 3.32 -9.04 9.82
CA VAL A 48 3.55 -10.04 8.76
C VAL A 48 2.21 -10.54 8.25
N PRO A 49 1.76 -10.17 7.03
CA PRO A 49 0.61 -10.80 6.40
C PRO A 49 0.91 -12.29 6.11
N PRO A 50 -0.11 -13.17 6.10
CA PRO A 50 0.08 -14.61 5.89
C PRO A 50 0.71 -14.99 4.53
N THR A 51 0.74 -14.08 3.58
CA THR A 51 1.26 -14.25 2.21
C THR A 51 2.69 -13.75 2.03
N LEU A 52 3.37 -13.30 3.09
CA LEU A 52 4.72 -12.75 3.02
C LEU A 52 5.77 -13.85 2.96
N THR A 53 6.56 -13.83 1.89
CA THR A 53 7.72 -14.70 1.69
C THR A 53 9.05 -14.04 2.05
N GLU A 54 9.07 -12.71 2.22
CA GLU A 54 10.27 -11.91 2.50
C GLU A 54 10.06 -10.94 3.66
N GLN A 55 11.16 -10.38 4.19
CA GLN A 55 11.08 -9.39 5.28
C GLN A 55 10.41 -8.11 4.78
N ALA A 56 9.28 -7.77 5.38
CA ALA A 56 8.54 -6.56 5.07
C ALA A 56 8.51 -5.61 6.26
N TRP A 57 8.47 -4.32 5.96
CA TRP A 57 8.35 -3.29 6.97
C TRP A 57 7.18 -2.34 6.64
N VAL A 58 6.62 -1.73 7.67
CA VAL A 58 5.61 -0.69 7.56
C VAL A 58 5.93 0.45 8.54
N SER A 59 5.80 1.68 8.06
CA SER A 59 5.87 2.91 8.83
C SER A 59 4.50 3.61 8.85
N LYS A 60 4.43 4.78 9.44
CA LYS A 60 3.17 5.54 9.53
C LYS A 60 2.54 5.84 8.16
N THR A 61 3.37 6.09 7.14
CA THR A 61 2.91 6.54 5.81
C THR A 61 3.53 5.77 4.65
N GLN A 62 4.45 4.84 4.92
CA GLN A 62 5.19 4.09 3.91
C GLN A 62 5.33 2.63 4.31
N SER A 63 5.59 1.79 3.34
CA SER A 63 5.91 0.38 3.56
C SER A 63 6.86 -0.13 2.48
N SER A 64 7.40 -1.33 2.72
CA SER A 64 8.09 -2.05 1.65
C SER A 64 7.10 -2.47 0.55
N SER A 65 7.62 -2.70 -0.65
CA SER A 65 6.82 -3.15 -1.79
C SER A 65 6.17 -4.50 -1.53
N GLU A 66 6.89 -5.39 -0.87
CA GLU A 66 6.47 -6.75 -0.51
C GLU A 66 5.25 -6.72 0.41
N TYR A 67 5.21 -5.75 1.34
CA TYR A 67 4.07 -5.56 2.23
C TYR A 67 2.79 -5.17 1.46
N THR A 68 2.88 -4.16 0.59
CA THR A 68 1.72 -3.71 -0.20
C THR A 68 1.30 -4.73 -1.25
N GLU A 69 2.26 -5.44 -1.86
CA GLU A 69 1.97 -6.52 -2.82
C GLU A 69 1.23 -7.68 -2.15
N ALA A 70 1.68 -8.09 -0.95
CA ALA A 70 1.01 -9.14 -0.18
C ALA A 70 -0.43 -8.75 0.19
N TRP A 71 -0.68 -7.50 0.56
CA TRP A 71 -2.03 -7.00 0.81
C TRP A 71 -2.87 -6.94 -0.46
N ALA A 72 -2.31 -6.51 -1.59
CA ALA A 72 -3.01 -6.49 -2.86
C ALA A 72 -3.41 -7.91 -3.29
N LEU A 73 -2.50 -8.87 -3.16
CA LEU A 73 -2.79 -10.28 -3.42
C LEU A 73 -3.89 -10.81 -2.49
N TYR A 74 -3.82 -10.51 -1.20
CA TYR A 74 -4.84 -10.91 -0.23
C TYR A 74 -6.22 -10.37 -0.61
N ILE A 75 -6.33 -9.08 -0.94
CA ILE A 75 -7.58 -8.42 -1.35
C ILE A 75 -8.10 -9.05 -2.65
N GLY A 76 -7.25 -9.28 -3.64
CA GLY A 76 -7.63 -9.93 -4.89
C GLY A 76 -8.17 -11.35 -4.67
N MET A 77 -7.54 -12.13 -3.79
CA MET A 77 -8.02 -13.46 -3.39
C MET A 77 -9.33 -13.39 -2.62
N LEU A 78 -9.49 -12.42 -1.73
CA LEU A 78 -10.71 -12.22 -0.95
C LEU A 78 -11.91 -11.93 -1.85
N LEU A 79 -11.74 -11.01 -2.81
CA LEU A 79 -12.77 -10.63 -3.77
C LEU A 79 -13.06 -11.70 -4.82
N GLY A 80 -12.07 -12.52 -5.14
CA GLY A 80 -12.20 -13.56 -6.15
C GLY A 80 -12.78 -14.87 -5.63
N ASN A 81 -12.83 -15.09 -4.30
CA ASN A 81 -13.28 -16.33 -3.68
C ASN A 81 -14.55 -16.10 -2.86
N VAL A 82 -15.64 -15.81 -3.56
CA VAL A 82 -16.92 -15.46 -2.94
C VAL A 82 -17.96 -16.53 -3.23
N THR A 83 -18.65 -16.95 -2.18
CA THR A 83 -19.78 -17.89 -2.23
C THR A 83 -21.01 -17.26 -1.56
N PRO A 84 -22.21 -17.75 -1.79
CA PRO A 84 -23.40 -17.28 -1.08
C PRO A 84 -23.26 -17.25 0.45
N ALA A 85 -22.46 -18.19 1.00
CA ALA A 85 -22.28 -18.35 2.45
C ALA A 85 -21.27 -17.33 3.04
N ASN A 86 -20.17 -17.03 2.33
CA ASN A 86 -19.13 -16.15 2.87
C ASN A 86 -19.21 -14.68 2.39
N ALA A 87 -20.14 -14.36 1.51
CA ALA A 87 -20.22 -13.05 0.87
C ALA A 87 -20.31 -11.87 1.88
N THR A 88 -21.03 -12.03 2.97
CA THR A 88 -21.08 -11.02 4.04
C THR A 88 -19.73 -10.86 4.74
N ILE A 89 -19.05 -11.97 5.03
CA ILE A 89 -17.73 -11.96 5.67
C ILE A 89 -16.70 -11.23 4.80
N VAL A 90 -16.76 -11.44 3.48
CA VAL A 90 -15.89 -10.73 2.51
C VAL A 90 -16.14 -9.23 2.57
N LYS A 91 -17.40 -8.79 2.58
CA LYS A 91 -17.77 -7.38 2.71
C LYS A 91 -17.25 -6.78 4.03
N ASP A 92 -17.50 -7.48 5.14
CA ASP A 92 -17.10 -7.02 6.48
C ASP A 92 -15.57 -6.94 6.62
N ALA A 93 -14.83 -7.82 5.96
CA ALA A 93 -13.37 -7.79 5.95
C ALA A 93 -12.80 -6.63 5.12
N LEU A 94 -13.49 -6.19 4.07
CA LEU A 94 -13.06 -5.08 3.22
C LEU A 94 -13.36 -3.72 3.85
N GLY A 95 -14.48 -3.58 4.56
CA GLY A 95 -14.94 -2.30 5.11
C GLY A 95 -13.87 -1.51 5.86
N PRO A 96 -13.14 -2.10 6.82
CA PRO A 96 -12.14 -1.41 7.62
C PRO A 96 -10.91 -0.91 6.87
N ILE A 97 -10.65 -1.42 5.67
CA ILE A 97 -9.49 -1.06 4.85
C ILE A 97 -9.83 -0.13 3.68
N LEU A 98 -11.10 0.16 3.45
CA LEU A 98 -11.53 1.10 2.42
C LEU A 98 -11.22 2.54 2.80
N ASP A 99 -10.75 3.30 1.81
CA ASP A 99 -10.68 4.75 1.93
C ASP A 99 -12.09 5.35 2.10
N PRO A 100 -12.28 6.32 3.01
CA PRO A 100 -13.57 7.01 3.17
C PRO A 100 -14.14 7.56 1.86
N GLU A 101 -13.29 7.99 0.92
CA GLU A 101 -13.72 8.55 -0.36
C GLU A 101 -14.42 7.53 -1.27
N ILE A 102 -13.99 6.26 -1.23
CA ILE A 102 -14.55 5.19 -2.06
C ILE A 102 -15.48 4.26 -1.27
N TYR A 103 -15.59 4.47 0.05
CA TYR A 103 -16.30 3.54 0.94
C TYR A 103 -17.75 3.29 0.49
N GLN A 104 -18.54 4.35 0.35
CA GLN A 104 -19.98 4.20 0.04
C GLN A 104 -20.18 3.57 -1.33
N SER A 105 -19.49 4.06 -2.36
CA SER A 105 -19.62 3.52 -3.72
C SER A 105 -19.19 2.06 -3.82
N THR A 106 -18.12 1.68 -3.11
CA THR A 106 -17.64 0.29 -3.10
C THR A 106 -18.59 -0.62 -2.35
N MET A 107 -19.14 -0.17 -1.21
CA MET A 107 -20.12 -0.94 -0.44
C MET A 107 -21.41 -1.17 -1.22
N ASP A 108 -21.90 -0.18 -1.94
CA ASP A 108 -23.09 -0.30 -2.79
C ASP A 108 -22.87 -1.32 -3.92
N VAL A 109 -21.70 -1.32 -4.55
CA VAL A 109 -21.33 -2.32 -5.57
C VAL A 109 -21.24 -3.72 -4.96
N LEU A 110 -20.63 -3.86 -3.80
CA LEU A 110 -20.50 -5.15 -3.11
C LEU A 110 -21.88 -5.69 -2.70
N ASP A 111 -22.78 -4.85 -2.18
CA ASP A 111 -24.13 -5.27 -1.81
C ASP A 111 -24.91 -5.79 -3.01
N ASN A 112 -24.83 -5.11 -4.15
CA ASN A 112 -25.45 -5.55 -5.39
C ASN A 112 -24.85 -6.89 -5.88
N GLN A 113 -23.54 -7.05 -5.82
CA GLN A 113 -22.88 -8.30 -6.20
C GLN A 113 -23.24 -9.44 -5.26
N ILE A 114 -23.29 -9.20 -3.96
CA ILE A 114 -23.69 -10.20 -2.95
C ILE A 114 -25.13 -10.64 -3.18
N PHE A 115 -26.00 -9.69 -3.46
CA PHE A 115 -27.40 -10.00 -3.79
C PHE A 115 -27.49 -10.93 -5.01
N GLN A 116 -26.79 -10.62 -6.11
CA GLN A 116 -26.74 -11.46 -7.30
C GLN A 116 -26.17 -12.84 -7.04
N ILE A 117 -25.01 -12.92 -6.34
CA ILE A 117 -24.37 -14.19 -5.98
C ILE A 117 -25.32 -15.10 -5.20
N ARG A 118 -26.09 -14.53 -4.27
CA ARG A 118 -27.07 -15.28 -3.46
C ARG A 118 -28.29 -15.67 -4.28
N GLN A 119 -28.81 -14.78 -5.11
CA GLN A 119 -29.97 -15.06 -5.94
C GLN A 119 -29.69 -16.15 -6.97
N ASP A 120 -28.55 -16.05 -7.66
CA ASP A 120 -28.15 -16.98 -8.70
C ASP A 120 -27.48 -18.25 -8.14
N ARG A 121 -27.21 -18.29 -6.84
CA ARG A 121 -26.48 -19.38 -6.13
C ARG A 121 -25.15 -19.71 -6.78
N VAL A 122 -24.44 -18.68 -7.26
CA VAL A 122 -23.16 -18.81 -7.93
C VAL A 122 -22.03 -18.77 -6.87
N SER A 123 -21.04 -19.65 -7.05
CA SER A 123 -19.79 -19.61 -6.31
C SER A 123 -18.66 -19.14 -7.22
N LEU A 124 -17.88 -18.18 -6.75
CA LEU A 124 -16.70 -17.67 -7.43
C LEU A 124 -15.45 -18.26 -6.79
N SER A 125 -14.52 -18.71 -7.61
CA SER A 125 -13.16 -19.11 -7.19
C SER A 125 -12.15 -18.43 -8.09
N PHE A 126 -11.09 -17.94 -7.51
CA PHE A 126 -10.02 -17.22 -8.20
C PHE A 126 -8.67 -17.85 -7.90
N GLU A 127 -7.97 -18.22 -8.96
CA GLU A 127 -6.61 -18.76 -8.92
C GLU A 127 -5.66 -17.68 -9.44
N PRO A 128 -4.98 -16.92 -8.54
CA PRO A 128 -4.02 -15.91 -8.97
C PRO A 128 -2.84 -16.57 -9.67
N GLN A 129 -2.43 -16.02 -10.78
CA GLN A 129 -1.31 -16.52 -11.59
C GLN A 129 -0.16 -15.54 -11.66
N LYS A 130 -0.47 -14.24 -11.57
CA LYS A 130 0.53 -13.18 -11.70
C LYS A 130 0.11 -11.96 -10.92
N VAL A 131 1.09 -11.38 -10.22
CA VAL A 131 0.98 -10.05 -9.63
C VAL A 131 1.93 -9.12 -10.39
N LEU A 132 1.42 -8.00 -10.84
CA LEU A 132 2.18 -6.96 -11.52
C LEU A 132 2.00 -5.67 -10.75
N ARG A 133 3.08 -4.93 -10.61
CA ARG A 133 3.07 -3.57 -10.11
C ARG A 133 3.08 -2.59 -11.28
N ASP A 134 2.34 -1.50 -11.17
CA ASP A 134 2.35 -0.47 -12.21
C ASP A 134 3.68 0.30 -12.18
N ASN A 135 4.23 0.56 -13.37
CA ASN A 135 5.47 1.33 -13.52
C ASN A 135 5.27 2.83 -13.30
N VAL A 136 4.05 3.33 -13.53
CA VAL A 136 3.71 4.75 -13.38
C VAL A 136 3.23 5.05 -11.96
N ASN A 137 2.36 4.19 -11.41
CA ASN A 137 1.88 4.32 -10.04
C ASN A 137 2.34 3.12 -9.20
N PRO A 138 3.43 3.24 -8.42
CA PRO A 138 3.99 2.14 -7.65
C PRO A 138 3.08 1.61 -6.53
N ASN A 139 1.98 2.27 -6.24
CA ASN A 139 0.98 1.84 -5.26
C ASN A 139 -0.16 1.03 -5.89
N ARG A 140 -0.16 0.89 -7.22
CA ARG A 140 -1.16 0.14 -7.98
C ARG A 140 -0.64 -1.23 -8.38
N PHE A 141 -1.45 -2.24 -8.13
CA PHE A 141 -1.16 -3.65 -8.40
C PHE A 141 -2.24 -4.26 -9.26
N PHE A 142 -1.83 -5.15 -10.16
CA PHE A 142 -2.71 -5.93 -11.02
C PHE A 142 -2.54 -7.40 -10.66
N ILE A 143 -3.57 -8.01 -10.11
CA ILE A 143 -3.61 -9.42 -9.78
C ILE A 143 -4.38 -10.13 -10.86
N THR A 144 -3.66 -10.77 -11.77
CA THR A 144 -4.23 -11.52 -12.90
C THR A 144 -4.29 -13.00 -12.58
N GLY A 145 -5.39 -13.63 -12.91
CA GLY A 145 -5.59 -15.05 -12.69
C GLY A 145 -6.82 -15.60 -13.37
N ARG A 146 -7.08 -16.86 -13.09
CA ARG A 146 -8.23 -17.58 -13.60
C ARG A 146 -9.38 -17.47 -12.61
N SER A 147 -10.50 -16.91 -13.08
CA SER A 147 -11.76 -16.88 -12.33
C SER A 147 -12.64 -18.03 -12.81
N ILE A 148 -13.16 -18.78 -11.87
CA ILE A 148 -14.07 -19.91 -12.09
C ILE A 148 -15.38 -19.54 -11.41
N SER A 149 -16.47 -19.42 -12.17
CA SER A 149 -17.82 -19.31 -11.63
C SER A 149 -18.53 -20.66 -11.76
N GLN A 150 -19.15 -21.09 -10.68
CA GLN A 150 -19.90 -22.34 -10.63
C GLN A 150 -21.35 -22.05 -10.27
N GLY A 151 -22.27 -22.38 -11.17
CA GLY A 151 -23.70 -22.28 -10.95
C GLY A 151 -24.29 -23.45 -10.16
N PRO A 152 -25.58 -23.40 -9.81
CA PRO A 152 -26.27 -24.37 -8.98
C PRO A 152 -26.37 -25.78 -9.61
N ALA A 153 -26.39 -25.87 -10.92
CA ALA A 153 -26.41 -27.14 -11.66
C ALA A 153 -25.00 -27.74 -11.87
N GLY A 154 -23.95 -27.08 -11.28
CA GLY A 154 -22.59 -27.59 -11.34
C GLY A 154 -21.80 -27.15 -12.58
N GLU A 155 -22.43 -26.37 -13.49
CA GLU A 155 -21.75 -25.79 -14.65
C GLU A 155 -20.64 -24.85 -14.22
N LYS A 156 -19.46 -25.02 -14.83
CA LYS A 156 -18.27 -24.22 -14.54
C LYS A 156 -17.90 -23.37 -15.74
N ARG A 157 -17.84 -22.06 -15.54
CA ARG A 157 -17.33 -21.10 -16.51
C ARG A 157 -15.98 -20.58 -16.06
N ARG A 158 -14.97 -20.70 -16.91
CA ARG A 158 -13.61 -20.21 -16.66
C ARG A 158 -13.35 -18.98 -17.52
N THR A 159 -12.84 -17.92 -16.89
CA THR A 159 -12.45 -16.68 -17.56
C THR A 159 -11.18 -16.15 -16.93
N ASN A 160 -10.35 -15.47 -17.72
CA ASN A 160 -9.27 -14.69 -17.14
C ASN A 160 -9.86 -13.41 -16.55
N ARG A 161 -9.36 -13.03 -15.39
CA ARG A 161 -9.78 -11.83 -14.67
C ARG A 161 -8.58 -11.15 -14.05
N THR A 162 -8.59 -9.83 -14.06
CA THR A 162 -7.61 -9.01 -13.37
C THR A 162 -8.30 -8.12 -12.35
N TYR A 163 -7.79 -8.12 -11.13
CA TYR A 163 -8.14 -7.15 -10.08
C TYR A 163 -7.06 -6.06 -10.08
N GLU A 164 -7.50 -4.81 -10.23
CA GLU A 164 -6.66 -3.63 -10.10
C GLU A 164 -6.88 -3.05 -8.72
N ILE A 165 -5.83 -2.94 -7.94
CA ILE A 165 -5.89 -2.57 -6.53
C ILE A 165 -4.83 -1.50 -6.29
N GLU A 166 -5.25 -0.35 -5.74
CA GLU A 166 -4.34 0.70 -5.31
C GLU A 166 -4.40 0.83 -3.80
N LEU A 167 -3.22 0.74 -3.17
CA LEU A 167 -3.06 0.78 -1.73
C LEU A 167 -2.17 1.94 -1.32
N ARG A 168 -2.56 2.64 -0.27
CA ARG A 168 -1.70 3.58 0.45
C ARG A 168 -1.54 3.16 1.90
N ILE A 169 -0.49 3.62 2.56
CA ILE A 169 -0.30 3.37 3.98
C ILE A 169 -0.72 4.62 4.75
N GLN A 170 -1.58 4.40 5.73
CA GLN A 170 -2.03 5.44 6.65
C GLN A 170 -2.07 4.88 8.07
N ASP A 171 -1.35 5.53 8.98
CA ASP A 171 -1.24 5.12 10.39
C ASP A 171 -0.90 3.63 10.56
N TYR A 172 0.16 3.17 9.84
CA TYR A 172 0.67 1.79 9.83
C TYR A 172 -0.28 0.75 9.22
N LYS A 173 -1.38 1.18 8.58
CA LYS A 173 -2.38 0.29 7.99
C LYS A 173 -2.47 0.48 6.48
N PRO A 174 -2.72 -0.59 5.72
CA PRO A 174 -3.06 -0.47 4.32
C PRO A 174 -4.46 0.12 4.19
N VAL A 175 -4.61 1.10 3.32
CA VAL A 175 -5.87 1.71 2.95
C VAL A 175 -6.06 1.53 1.46
N LEU A 176 -7.17 0.90 1.08
CA LEU A 176 -7.57 0.66 -0.30
C LEU A 176 -8.18 1.94 -0.87
N SER A 177 -7.43 2.63 -1.75
CA SER A 177 -7.84 3.91 -2.37
C SER A 177 -8.49 3.76 -3.73
N TRP A 178 -8.26 2.62 -4.40
CA TRP A 178 -8.86 2.31 -5.69
C TRP A 178 -9.02 0.81 -5.88
N ILE A 179 -10.13 0.43 -6.49
CA ILE A 179 -10.40 -0.94 -6.88
C ILE A 179 -11.18 -0.99 -8.19
N SER A 180 -10.73 -1.85 -9.08
CA SER A 180 -11.43 -2.17 -10.33
C SER A 180 -11.25 -3.64 -10.68
N THR A 181 -12.11 -4.19 -11.51
CA THR A 181 -11.99 -5.55 -11.99
C THR A 181 -12.32 -5.62 -13.47
N ASN A 182 -11.43 -6.23 -14.23
CA ASN A 182 -11.54 -6.35 -15.67
C ASN A 182 -11.47 -7.81 -16.11
N ALA A 183 -12.19 -8.15 -17.17
CA ALA A 183 -12.02 -9.43 -17.85
C ALA A 183 -10.74 -9.41 -18.70
N GLY A 184 -9.96 -10.51 -18.66
CA GLY A 184 -8.71 -10.62 -19.39
C GLY A 184 -7.49 -10.23 -18.59
N ASP A 185 -6.41 -9.92 -19.30
CA ASP A 185 -5.10 -9.60 -18.73
C ASP A 185 -5.02 -8.17 -18.21
N ALA A 186 -3.98 -7.89 -17.42
CA ALA A 186 -3.73 -6.57 -16.83
C ALA A 186 -3.55 -5.50 -17.91
N ARG A 187 -4.30 -4.42 -17.81
CA ARG A 187 -4.17 -3.22 -18.65
C ARG A 187 -3.29 -2.19 -17.96
N THR A 188 -1.99 -2.54 -17.81
CA THR A 188 -1.00 -1.58 -17.31
C THR A 188 -0.86 -0.41 -18.26
N GLN A 189 -0.35 0.73 -17.78
CA GLN A 189 -0.14 1.91 -18.62
C GLN A 189 0.73 1.59 -19.85
N ASP A 190 1.75 0.74 -19.68
CA ASP A 190 2.58 0.27 -20.80
C ASP A 190 1.78 -0.49 -21.86
N VAL A 191 0.77 -1.27 -21.46
CA VAL A 191 -0.09 -2.00 -22.40
C VAL A 191 -0.99 -1.02 -23.15
N ILE A 192 -1.59 -0.08 -22.44
CA ILE A 192 -2.45 0.97 -23.02
C ILE A 192 -1.67 1.80 -24.03
N ASP A 193 -0.45 2.22 -23.67
CA ASP A 193 0.41 3.02 -24.56
C ASP A 193 0.86 2.24 -25.81
N ARG A 194 1.09 0.93 -25.68
CA ARG A 194 1.42 0.06 -26.83
C ARG A 194 0.20 -0.14 -27.74
N GLU A 195 -0.98 -0.32 -27.17
CA GLU A 195 -2.23 -0.43 -27.93
C GLU A 195 -2.50 0.87 -28.69
N ALA A 196 -2.42 2.04 -28.02
CA ALA A 196 -2.60 3.34 -28.64
C ALA A 196 -1.60 3.58 -29.80
N LYS A 197 -0.34 3.21 -29.61
CA LYS A 197 0.68 3.29 -30.69
C LYS A 197 0.39 2.36 -31.86
N LYS A 198 -0.15 1.16 -31.60
CA LYS A 198 -0.57 0.22 -32.65
C LYS A 198 -1.74 0.78 -33.45
N ASP A 199 -2.75 1.30 -32.75
CA ASP A 199 -3.95 1.84 -33.39
C ASP A 199 -3.63 3.07 -34.25
N ALA A 200 -2.79 3.97 -33.74
CA ALA A 200 -2.28 5.12 -34.48
C ALA A 200 -1.55 4.68 -35.78
N LYS A 201 -0.67 3.65 -35.66
CA LYS A 201 0.06 3.13 -36.82
C LYS A 201 -0.84 2.42 -37.83
N MET A 202 -1.90 1.73 -37.38
CA MET A 202 -2.90 1.14 -38.25
C MET A 202 -3.74 2.19 -38.96
N ALA A 203 -4.15 3.25 -38.27
CA ALA A 203 -4.87 4.38 -38.85
C ALA A 203 -4.04 5.09 -39.93
N GLU A 204 -2.75 5.33 -39.66
CA GLU A 204 -1.81 5.92 -40.64
C GLU A 204 -1.66 5.06 -41.89
N ARG A 205 -1.52 3.72 -41.72
CA ARG A 205 -1.43 2.77 -42.85
C ARG A 205 -2.74 2.73 -43.66
N ALA A 206 -3.90 2.77 -43.00
CA ALA A 206 -5.19 2.80 -43.65
C ALA A 206 -5.42 4.09 -44.46
N ALA A 207 -4.96 5.24 -43.91
CA ALA A 207 -4.99 6.53 -44.63
C ALA A 207 -4.10 6.52 -45.87
N ARG A 208 -2.90 5.91 -45.77
CA ARG A 208 -1.93 5.81 -46.88
C ARG A 208 -2.39 4.91 -48.01
N ASN A 209 -3.19 3.88 -47.71
CA ASN A 209 -3.74 2.97 -48.72
C ASN A 209 -4.97 3.52 -49.43
N LYS A 210 -5.57 4.61 -48.97
CA LYS A 210 -6.71 5.30 -49.61
C LYS A 210 -6.30 6.47 -50.49
N SER A 211 -5.06 6.85 -50.45
CA SER A 211 -4.42 7.89 -51.28
C SER A 211 -3.73 7.25 -52.50
#